data_47cfd2712b72ac0b79cb0a5beae4438d
#
_entry.id   47cfd2712b72ac0b79cb0a5beae4438d
#
_cell.length_a   1.000
_cell.length_b   1.000
_cell.length_c   1.000
_cell.angle_alpha   90.00
_cell.angle_beta   90.00
_cell.angle_gamma   90.00
#
_symmetry.space_group_name_H-M   'P 1'
#
loop_
_entity.id
_entity.type
_entity.pdbx_description
1 polymer ?
#
loop_
_entity_poly.entity_id
_entity_poly.type
_entity_poly.pdbx_seq_one_letter_code
_entity_poly.pdbx_strand_id
1 'polypeptide(L)'
;MLELSFFVAFKRFSLPFYSFKPLFMSSHEKNQTTRRGFLGSIATGAAAMSIATLSPLQQLHASPETPHIPNPDDPEKLFKELNGKHRIVFDVTEPAWLVPFAWPRVFLLTNMATGTPEKENNVVVVLRHGAIPWAFDDKTWDKYKFGEFFKVKNDKGETVTKNAYWKPAQPFTVPGFGAVPLGINELQDSGVKFVVCNAAMTVYSAVYAMQNNLKAEDVKKEWDAGVLPGVTVVPSGVWAVGRAQENKCAYCFAPMG
;
A
#
# COMPACT_ATOMS: atom_id res chain seq x y z
N MET A 1 -63.30 -8.73 -11.01
CA MET A 1 -63.29 -9.51 -9.77
C MET A 1 -62.44 -10.75 -10.00
N LEU A 2 -61.18 -10.71 -9.68
CA LEU A 2 -60.28 -11.87 -9.57
C LEU A 2 -59.05 -11.39 -8.80
N GLU A 3 -59.01 -11.68 -7.52
CA GLU A 3 -57.90 -11.49 -6.64
C GLU A 3 -56.83 -12.54 -6.96
N LEU A 4 -55.58 -12.12 -7.18
CA LEU A 4 -54.40 -13.00 -7.15
C LEU A 4 -53.54 -12.65 -5.93
N SER A 5 -53.70 -13.46 -4.90
CA SER A 5 -52.82 -13.48 -3.72
C SER A 5 -51.48 -14.10 -4.09
N PHE A 6 -50.41 -13.34 -4.05
CA PHE A 6 -49.03 -13.85 -4.13
C PHE A 6 -48.53 -14.16 -2.71
N PHE A 7 -48.49 -15.43 -2.35
CA PHE A 7 -47.80 -15.96 -1.18
C PHE A 7 -46.31 -16.08 -1.49
N VAL A 8 -45.47 -15.22 -0.91
CA VAL A 8 -44.01 -15.35 -0.97
C VAL A 8 -43.59 -16.21 0.21
N ALA A 9 -43.17 -17.45 -0.05
CA ALA A 9 -42.63 -18.36 0.93
C ALA A 9 -41.20 -17.97 1.29
N PHE A 10 -40.99 -17.44 2.49
CA PHE A 10 -39.66 -17.25 3.08
C PHE A 10 -39.07 -18.59 3.48
N LYS A 11 -38.10 -19.12 2.72
CA LYS A 11 -37.28 -20.25 3.10
C LYS A 11 -36.31 -19.79 4.19
N ARG A 12 -36.51 -20.23 5.43
CA ARG A 12 -35.57 -20.07 6.52
C ARG A 12 -34.28 -20.84 6.20
N PHE A 13 -33.19 -20.15 5.97
CA PHE A 13 -31.85 -20.72 5.96
C PHE A 13 -31.41 -20.89 7.41
N SER A 14 -31.39 -22.13 7.90
CA SER A 14 -30.76 -22.49 9.16
C SER A 14 -29.26 -22.71 8.93
N LEU A 15 -28.43 -21.84 9.51
CA LEU A 15 -26.99 -22.02 9.57
C LEU A 15 -26.66 -23.14 10.59
N PRO A 16 -25.70 -24.03 10.28
CA PRO A 16 -25.29 -25.06 11.23
C PRO A 16 -24.51 -24.44 12.41
N PHE A 17 -25.01 -24.67 13.61
CA PHE A 17 -24.28 -24.39 14.85
C PHE A 17 -23.04 -25.27 14.91
N TYR A 18 -21.86 -24.68 14.79
CA TYR A 18 -20.61 -25.34 15.15
C TYR A 18 -20.51 -25.42 16.68
N SER A 19 -20.72 -26.61 17.21
CA SER A 19 -20.48 -26.93 18.62
C SER A 19 -18.97 -26.92 18.89
N PHE A 20 -18.49 -25.87 19.57
CA PHE A 20 -17.14 -25.84 20.15
C PHE A 20 -17.10 -26.79 21.34
N LYS A 21 -16.42 -27.94 21.21
CA LYS A 21 -16.03 -28.76 22.34
C LYS A 21 -14.88 -28.06 23.08
N PRO A 22 -14.99 -27.84 24.42
CA PRO A 22 -13.86 -27.30 25.15
C PRO A 22 -12.73 -28.34 25.19
N LEU A 23 -11.56 -27.95 24.69
CA LEU A 23 -10.32 -28.71 24.86
C LEU A 23 -9.93 -28.62 26.34
N PHE A 24 -9.96 -29.75 27.03
CA PHE A 24 -9.40 -29.87 28.38
C PHE A 24 -7.90 -29.59 28.33
N MET A 25 -7.47 -28.43 28.83
CA MET A 25 -6.07 -28.16 29.08
C MET A 25 -5.61 -28.96 30.30
N SER A 26 -4.76 -29.94 30.02
CA SER A 26 -3.96 -30.61 31.03
C SER A 26 -3.12 -29.59 31.78
N SER A 27 -3.20 -29.66 33.10
CA SER A 27 -2.39 -28.88 34.05
C SER A 27 -0.91 -29.18 33.83
N HIS A 28 -0.19 -28.28 33.12
CA HIS A 28 1.27 -28.26 33.12
C HIS A 28 1.77 -27.19 34.10
N GLU A 29 2.72 -27.63 34.87
CA GLU A 29 3.42 -26.93 35.94
C GLU A 29 3.77 -25.49 35.61
N LYS A 30 3.52 -24.60 36.55
CA LYS A 30 3.97 -23.20 36.55
C LYS A 30 5.49 -23.13 36.63
N ASN A 31 6.18 -23.23 35.52
CA ASN A 31 7.52 -22.68 35.40
C ASN A 31 7.42 -21.15 35.32
N GLN A 32 7.58 -20.51 36.46
CA GLN A 32 7.75 -19.05 36.51
C GLN A 32 9.10 -18.70 35.87
N THR A 33 9.09 -18.44 34.59
CA THR A 33 10.22 -17.79 33.90
C THR A 33 10.33 -16.37 34.44
N THR A 34 11.37 -16.11 35.24
CA THR A 34 11.66 -14.75 35.71
C THR A 34 12.00 -13.87 34.50
N ARG A 35 11.71 -12.55 34.59
CA ARG A 35 12.06 -11.58 33.53
C ARG A 35 13.50 -11.68 33.04
N ARG A 36 14.44 -12.08 33.90
CA ARG A 36 15.84 -12.36 33.57
C ARG A 36 16.00 -13.63 32.71
N GLY A 37 15.22 -14.70 32.96
CA GLY A 37 15.27 -15.93 32.15
C GLY A 37 14.68 -15.72 30.76
N PHE A 38 13.64 -14.89 30.63
CA PHE A 38 13.08 -14.53 29.33
C PHE A 38 14.07 -13.71 28.47
N LEU A 39 14.75 -12.75 29.06
CA LEU A 39 15.79 -11.96 28.36
C LEU A 39 17.01 -12.82 28.00
N GLY A 40 17.37 -13.80 28.84
CA GLY A 40 18.45 -14.75 28.55
C GLY A 40 18.13 -15.70 27.39
N SER A 41 16.88 -16.16 27.26
CA SER A 41 16.46 -17.04 26.15
C SER A 41 16.34 -16.30 24.82
N ILE A 42 16.04 -15.00 24.85
CA ILE A 42 16.09 -14.14 23.65
C ILE A 42 17.57 -13.96 23.20
N ALA A 43 18.49 -13.75 24.15
CA ALA A 43 19.91 -13.54 23.84
C ALA A 43 20.59 -14.80 23.23
N THR A 44 20.19 -16.01 23.66
CA THR A 44 20.76 -17.27 23.13
C THR A 44 20.06 -17.79 21.88
N GLY A 45 18.78 -17.49 21.65
CA GLY A 45 18.05 -17.85 20.42
C GLY A 45 18.28 -16.91 19.25
N ALA A 46 18.63 -15.65 19.54
CA ALA A 46 18.89 -14.63 18.51
C ALA A 46 20.28 -14.72 17.88
N ALA A 47 21.23 -15.41 18.51
CA ALA A 47 22.61 -15.44 18.02
C ALA A 47 22.84 -16.36 16.79
N ALA A 48 21.92 -17.27 16.48
CA ALA A 48 22.09 -18.24 15.38
C ALA A 48 21.37 -17.89 14.07
N MET A 49 20.44 -16.90 14.07
CA MET A 49 19.71 -16.52 12.86
C MET A 49 19.85 -15.03 12.46
N SER A 50 20.71 -14.27 13.14
CA SER A 50 20.62 -12.82 13.11
C SER A 50 21.70 -12.08 12.31
N ILE A 51 22.67 -12.76 11.71
CA ILE A 51 23.76 -12.02 11.03
C ILE A 51 23.49 -11.77 9.55
N ALA A 52 22.67 -12.59 8.88
CA ALA A 52 22.41 -12.44 7.44
C ALA A 52 21.17 -11.58 7.09
N THR A 53 20.23 -11.40 8.02
CA THR A 53 18.94 -10.73 7.72
C THR A 53 18.83 -9.30 8.25
N LEU A 54 19.75 -8.87 9.10
CA LEU A 54 19.74 -7.51 9.71
C LEU A 54 20.60 -6.50 8.96
N SER A 55 21.41 -6.92 7.98
CA SER A 55 22.26 -6.02 7.21
C SER A 55 21.51 -4.84 6.56
N PRO A 56 20.31 -5.01 5.96
CA PRO A 56 19.56 -3.88 5.40
C PRO A 56 19.05 -2.90 6.45
N LEU A 57 18.69 -3.39 7.65
CA LEU A 57 18.21 -2.54 8.73
C LEU A 57 19.36 -1.86 9.49
N GLN A 58 20.54 -2.51 9.56
CA GLN A 58 21.75 -1.89 10.11
C GLN A 58 22.31 -0.78 9.21
N GLN A 59 22.13 -0.88 7.89
CA GLN A 59 22.46 0.22 6.99
C GLN A 59 21.59 1.46 7.21
N LEU A 60 20.37 1.31 7.69
CA LEU A 60 19.52 2.43 8.12
C LEU A 60 20.08 3.13 9.40
N HIS A 61 20.90 2.44 10.19
CA HIS A 61 21.46 2.96 11.43
C HIS A 61 22.96 3.29 11.35
N ALA A 62 23.70 2.76 10.39
CA ALA A 62 25.17 2.83 10.35
C ALA A 62 25.72 3.85 9.35
N SER A 63 24.89 4.53 8.57
CA SER A 63 25.36 5.56 7.65
C SER A 63 24.93 6.94 8.13
N PRO A 64 25.89 7.84 8.42
CA PRO A 64 25.60 9.27 8.57
C PRO A 64 25.22 9.91 7.22
N GLU A 65 25.35 9.18 6.12
CA GLU A 65 24.87 9.59 4.82
C GLU A 65 23.39 9.25 4.73
N THR A 66 22.55 10.30 4.64
CA THR A 66 21.13 10.17 4.33
C THR A 66 20.97 9.26 3.11
N PRO A 67 20.08 8.26 3.15
CA PRO A 67 19.80 7.45 1.98
C PRO A 67 19.54 8.37 0.78
N HIS A 68 20.24 8.13 -0.32
CA HIS A 68 20.05 8.91 -1.54
C HIS A 68 18.57 8.83 -1.95
N ILE A 69 17.86 9.92 -1.72
CA ILE A 69 16.48 10.08 -2.18
C ILE A 69 16.60 10.63 -3.60
N PRO A 70 16.14 9.90 -4.63
CA PRO A 70 16.35 10.31 -6.02
C PRO A 70 15.68 11.62 -6.41
N ASN A 71 14.84 12.18 -5.55
CA ASN A 71 14.18 13.45 -5.78
C ASN A 71 14.86 14.54 -4.92
N PRO A 72 15.47 15.58 -5.54
CA PRO A 72 16.15 16.66 -4.83
C PRO A 72 15.19 17.58 -4.04
N ASP A 73 13.88 17.45 -4.22
CA ASP A 73 12.92 18.21 -3.46
C ASP A 73 12.78 17.66 -2.04
N ASP A 74 12.82 18.56 -1.06
CA ASP A 74 12.57 18.23 0.34
C ASP A 74 11.21 17.50 0.49
N PRO A 75 11.18 16.21 0.86
CA PRO A 75 9.93 15.47 0.97
C PRO A 75 8.99 16.05 2.04
N GLU A 76 9.50 16.82 2.99
CA GLU A 76 8.69 17.56 3.95
C GLU A 76 7.85 18.66 3.29
N LYS A 77 8.34 19.25 2.19
CA LYS A 77 7.65 20.34 1.49
C LYS A 77 6.27 19.90 1.02
N LEU A 78 6.13 18.68 0.47
CA LEU A 78 4.86 18.15 0.03
C LEU A 78 3.80 18.18 1.14
N PHE A 79 4.17 17.83 2.37
CA PHE A 79 3.24 17.77 3.49
C PHE A 79 2.93 19.15 4.07
N LYS A 80 3.89 20.07 4.07
CA LYS A 80 3.68 21.48 4.49
C LYS A 80 2.72 22.23 3.58
N GLU A 81 2.58 21.81 2.32
CA GLU A 81 1.65 22.38 1.34
C GLU A 81 0.21 21.87 1.48
N LEU A 82 -0.05 20.91 2.37
CA LEU A 82 -1.39 20.38 2.59
C LEU A 82 -2.25 21.36 3.42
N ASN A 83 -2.89 22.29 2.75
CA ASN A 83 -3.66 23.38 3.38
C ASN A 83 -5.15 23.38 3.00
N GLY A 84 -5.62 22.40 2.24
CA GLY A 84 -7.01 22.27 1.82
C GLY A 84 -7.98 22.13 2.99
N LYS A 85 -9.25 22.41 2.73
CA LYS A 85 -10.35 22.31 3.70
C LYS A 85 -10.54 20.86 4.18
N HIS A 86 -10.52 19.91 3.25
CA HIS A 86 -10.59 18.48 3.52
C HIS A 86 -9.30 17.82 3.10
N ARG A 87 -8.68 17.10 4.03
CA ARG A 87 -7.37 16.45 3.84
C ARG A 87 -7.45 14.99 4.24
N ILE A 88 -6.93 14.10 3.40
CA ILE A 88 -6.93 12.67 3.64
C ILE A 88 -5.63 12.03 3.15
N VAL A 89 -5.15 11.05 3.89
CA VAL A 89 -4.09 10.14 3.45
C VAL A 89 -4.65 8.73 3.29
N PHE A 90 -4.47 8.17 2.10
CA PHE A 90 -4.75 6.77 1.81
C PHE A 90 -3.46 5.96 1.98
N ASP A 91 -3.51 5.02 2.92
CA ASP A 91 -2.39 4.12 3.22
C ASP A 91 -2.55 2.82 2.43
N VAL A 92 -1.74 2.64 1.41
CA VAL A 92 -1.80 1.51 0.48
C VAL A 92 -0.60 0.60 0.72
N THR A 93 -0.87 -0.61 1.22
CA THR A 93 0.17 -1.59 1.58
C THR A 93 0.27 -2.75 0.60
N GLU A 94 -0.81 -3.02 -0.13
CA GLU A 94 -0.93 -4.16 -1.02
C GLU A 94 -1.18 -3.71 -2.46
N PRO A 95 -0.82 -4.51 -3.47
CA PRO A 95 -0.99 -4.14 -4.88
C PRO A 95 -2.44 -4.31 -5.36
N ALA A 96 -3.40 -3.78 -4.58
CA ALA A 96 -4.81 -3.84 -4.90
C ALA A 96 -5.13 -3.22 -6.26
N TRP A 97 -6.03 -3.86 -7.01
CA TRP A 97 -6.33 -3.44 -8.38
C TRP A 97 -7.04 -2.09 -8.45
N LEU A 98 -8.13 -1.88 -7.71
CA LEU A 98 -8.98 -0.71 -7.89
C LEU A 98 -8.86 0.32 -6.77
N VAL A 99 -8.83 -0.13 -5.53
CA VAL A 99 -8.99 0.68 -4.32
C VAL A 99 -8.01 1.85 -4.22
N PRO A 100 -6.71 1.71 -4.54
CA PRO A 100 -5.74 2.80 -4.42
C PRO A 100 -6.05 4.03 -5.27
N PHE A 101 -6.86 3.86 -6.32
CA PHE A 101 -7.17 4.88 -7.31
C PHE A 101 -8.63 5.32 -7.24
N ALA A 102 -9.54 4.38 -7.00
CA ALA A 102 -10.98 4.67 -6.89
C ALA A 102 -11.31 5.51 -5.64
N TRP A 103 -10.73 5.20 -4.47
CA TRP A 103 -11.07 5.92 -3.24
C TRP A 103 -10.60 7.37 -3.24
N PRO A 104 -9.40 7.73 -3.71
CA PRO A 104 -9.05 9.12 -3.96
C PRO A 104 -10.06 9.84 -4.84
N ARG A 105 -10.47 9.22 -5.94
CA ARG A 105 -11.46 9.80 -6.85
C ARG A 105 -12.84 9.96 -6.18
N VAL A 106 -13.30 8.96 -5.46
CA VAL A 106 -14.58 9.02 -4.71
C VAL A 106 -14.52 10.15 -3.68
N PHE A 107 -13.43 10.29 -2.94
CA PHE A 107 -13.26 11.39 -1.99
C PHE A 107 -13.40 12.76 -2.64
N LEU A 108 -12.74 12.98 -3.79
CA LEU A 108 -12.84 14.24 -4.53
C LEU A 108 -14.26 14.50 -5.01
N LEU A 109 -14.89 13.52 -5.66
CA LEU A 109 -16.24 13.66 -6.23
C LEU A 109 -17.30 13.90 -5.15
N THR A 110 -17.21 13.22 -4.01
CA THR A 110 -18.18 13.37 -2.91
C THR A 110 -18.02 14.72 -2.21
N ASN A 111 -16.79 15.22 -2.03
CA ASN A 111 -16.60 16.57 -1.50
C ASN A 111 -17.11 17.64 -2.47
N MET A 112 -16.89 17.48 -3.77
CA MET A 112 -17.46 18.39 -4.78
C MET A 112 -19.01 18.38 -4.75
N ALA A 113 -19.62 17.20 -4.67
CA ALA A 113 -21.08 17.07 -4.58
C ALA A 113 -21.66 17.68 -3.29
N THR A 114 -20.86 17.80 -2.23
CA THR A 114 -21.23 18.45 -0.95
C THR A 114 -20.77 19.89 -0.84
N GLY A 115 -20.34 20.50 -1.95
CA GLY A 115 -20.08 21.93 -2.06
C GLY A 115 -18.63 22.36 -1.76
N THR A 116 -17.68 21.45 -1.70
CA THR A 116 -16.25 21.79 -1.58
C THR A 116 -15.56 21.67 -2.95
N PRO A 117 -15.03 22.76 -3.51
CA PRO A 117 -14.31 22.72 -4.78
C PRO A 117 -13.12 21.74 -4.75
N GLU A 118 -12.82 21.09 -5.89
CA GLU A 118 -11.76 20.08 -5.99
C GLU A 118 -10.42 20.58 -5.45
N LYS A 119 -10.04 21.82 -5.80
CA LYS A 119 -8.79 22.48 -5.36
C LYS A 119 -8.67 22.72 -3.85
N GLU A 120 -9.77 22.65 -3.13
CA GLU A 120 -9.79 22.80 -1.66
C GLU A 120 -9.65 21.46 -0.94
N ASN A 121 -9.45 20.36 -1.69
CA ASN A 121 -9.19 19.04 -1.15
C ASN A 121 -7.71 18.70 -1.31
N ASN A 122 -7.11 18.11 -0.28
CA ASN A 122 -5.79 17.52 -0.37
C ASN A 122 -5.88 16.01 -0.15
N VAL A 123 -5.37 15.27 -1.10
CA VAL A 123 -5.32 13.82 -1.07
C VAL A 123 -3.88 13.37 -1.23
N VAL A 124 -3.42 12.53 -0.32
CA VAL A 124 -2.11 11.86 -0.41
C VAL A 124 -2.34 10.36 -0.51
N VAL A 125 -1.72 9.72 -1.49
CA VAL A 125 -1.71 8.25 -1.63
C VAL A 125 -0.31 7.77 -1.33
N VAL A 126 -0.17 6.96 -0.28
CA VAL A 126 1.11 6.41 0.16
C VAL A 126 1.24 4.97 -0.36
N LEU A 127 2.04 4.79 -1.40
CA LEU A 127 2.37 3.49 -1.97
C LEU A 127 3.55 2.91 -1.18
N ARG A 128 3.29 1.90 -0.34
CA ARG A 128 4.32 1.27 0.49
C ARG A 128 4.19 -0.24 0.51
N HIS A 129 5.17 -0.95 1.03
CA HIS A 129 5.20 -2.41 1.07
C HIS A 129 4.92 -3.01 -0.33
N GLY A 130 3.97 -3.91 -0.47
CA GLY A 130 3.59 -4.57 -1.73
C GLY A 130 2.95 -3.65 -2.77
N ALA A 131 2.52 -2.43 -2.39
CA ALA A 131 1.88 -1.49 -3.31
C ALA A 131 2.85 -0.64 -4.14
N ILE A 132 4.17 -0.69 -3.86
CA ILE A 132 5.15 0.12 -4.58
C ILE A 132 5.17 -0.06 -6.10
N PRO A 133 4.80 -1.23 -6.71
CA PRO A 133 4.81 -1.39 -8.16
C PRO A 133 4.02 -0.30 -8.89
N TRP A 134 2.94 0.18 -8.33
CA TRP A 134 2.12 1.23 -8.95
C TRP A 134 2.83 2.57 -9.14
N ALA A 135 3.97 2.77 -8.48
CA ALA A 135 4.79 3.97 -8.63
C ALA A 135 5.73 3.93 -9.84
N PHE A 136 5.78 2.85 -10.61
CA PHE A 136 6.78 2.66 -11.66
C PHE A 136 6.20 2.61 -13.07
N ASP A 137 7.04 2.97 -14.02
CA ASP A 137 6.74 2.94 -15.46
C ASP A 137 6.64 1.51 -16.03
N ASP A 138 6.04 1.41 -17.22
CA ASP A 138 5.84 0.12 -17.90
C ASP A 138 7.15 -0.59 -18.26
N LYS A 139 8.24 0.15 -18.51
CA LYS A 139 9.55 -0.41 -18.81
C LYS A 139 10.11 -1.16 -17.59
N THR A 140 9.96 -0.57 -16.41
CA THR A 140 10.37 -1.19 -15.15
C THR A 140 9.48 -2.39 -14.83
N TRP A 141 8.17 -2.26 -15.03
CA TRP A 141 7.22 -3.37 -14.87
C TRP A 141 7.58 -4.59 -15.74
N ASP A 142 7.87 -4.35 -17.02
CA ASP A 142 8.21 -5.44 -17.95
C ASP A 142 9.55 -6.07 -17.62
N LYS A 143 10.59 -5.26 -17.38
CA LYS A 143 11.94 -5.75 -17.09
C LYS A 143 11.99 -6.61 -15.84
N TYR A 144 11.32 -6.17 -14.76
CA TYR A 144 11.36 -6.81 -13.45
C TYR A 144 10.17 -7.72 -13.18
N LYS A 145 9.29 -7.94 -14.16
CA LYS A 145 8.10 -8.80 -14.06
C LYS A 145 7.30 -8.50 -12.79
N PHE A 146 7.02 -7.22 -12.53
CA PHE A 146 6.39 -6.76 -11.30
C PHE A 146 5.05 -7.42 -11.02
N GLY A 147 4.27 -7.74 -12.04
CA GLY A 147 3.02 -8.47 -11.86
C GLY A 147 3.20 -9.83 -11.21
N GLU A 148 4.25 -10.56 -11.58
CA GLU A 148 4.59 -11.86 -11.01
C GLU A 148 5.27 -11.70 -9.65
N PHE A 149 6.26 -10.82 -9.56
CA PHE A 149 7.07 -10.62 -8.37
C PHE A 149 6.23 -10.11 -7.18
N PHE A 150 5.36 -9.12 -7.41
CA PHE A 150 4.45 -8.59 -6.39
C PHE A 150 3.08 -9.26 -6.37
N LYS A 151 2.86 -10.28 -7.22
CA LYS A 151 1.58 -11.02 -7.33
C LYS A 151 0.39 -10.12 -7.65
N VAL A 152 0.59 -9.12 -8.51
CA VAL A 152 -0.46 -8.17 -8.87
C VAL A 152 -1.48 -8.85 -9.78
N LYS A 153 -2.75 -8.80 -9.38
CA LYS A 153 -3.88 -9.37 -10.13
C LYS A 153 -4.87 -8.29 -10.50
N ASN A 154 -5.48 -8.42 -11.68
CA ASN A 154 -6.62 -7.61 -12.07
C ASN A 154 -7.93 -8.17 -11.47
N ASP A 155 -9.04 -7.55 -11.77
CA ASP A 155 -10.39 -7.95 -11.35
C ASP A 155 -10.83 -9.34 -11.84
N LYS A 156 -10.16 -9.87 -12.87
CA LYS A 156 -10.38 -11.23 -13.40
C LYS A 156 -9.43 -12.27 -12.79
N GLY A 157 -8.55 -11.85 -11.88
CA GLY A 157 -7.54 -12.72 -11.27
C GLY A 157 -6.33 -13.00 -12.18
N GLU A 158 -6.20 -12.30 -13.31
CA GLU A 158 -5.07 -12.43 -14.23
C GLU A 158 -3.87 -11.63 -13.73
N THR A 159 -2.65 -12.12 -13.98
CA THR A 159 -1.43 -11.39 -13.63
C THR A 159 -1.27 -10.16 -14.52
N VAL A 160 -1.12 -9.01 -13.88
CA VAL A 160 -0.91 -7.73 -14.57
C VAL A 160 0.53 -7.64 -15.06
N THR A 161 0.74 -7.23 -16.31
CA THR A 161 2.08 -7.19 -16.93
C THR A 161 2.66 -5.79 -17.09
N LYS A 162 1.85 -4.74 -16.84
CA LYS A 162 2.24 -3.33 -16.95
C LYS A 162 1.47 -2.48 -15.94
N ASN A 163 1.87 -1.24 -15.74
CA ASN A 163 1.13 -0.32 -14.89
C ASN A 163 -0.17 0.15 -15.57
N ALA A 164 -1.27 -0.54 -15.29
CA ALA A 164 -2.56 -0.25 -15.92
C ALA A 164 -3.11 1.15 -15.56
N TYR A 165 -2.60 1.77 -14.50
CA TYR A 165 -3.04 3.08 -14.01
C TYR A 165 -2.13 4.24 -14.44
N TRP A 166 -1.04 3.97 -15.16
CA TRP A 166 -0.24 5.03 -15.75
C TRP A 166 -0.69 5.33 -17.17
N LYS A 167 -1.34 6.48 -17.37
CA LYS A 167 -1.87 6.93 -18.66
C LYS A 167 -2.73 5.86 -19.36
N PRO A 168 -3.81 5.40 -18.71
CA PRO A 168 -4.67 4.38 -19.30
C PRO A 168 -5.24 4.86 -20.63
N ALA A 169 -5.29 3.97 -21.63
CA ALA A 169 -5.79 4.29 -22.96
C ALA A 169 -7.30 4.58 -22.98
N GLN A 170 -8.04 4.06 -21.98
CA GLN A 170 -9.48 4.25 -21.80
C GLN A 170 -9.79 4.45 -20.33
N PRO A 171 -10.83 5.24 -19.99
CA PRO A 171 -11.31 5.36 -18.62
C PRO A 171 -11.74 4.00 -18.05
N PHE A 172 -11.59 3.83 -16.74
CA PHE A 172 -12.10 2.65 -16.06
C PHE A 172 -13.63 2.70 -15.97
N THR A 173 -14.30 1.57 -16.21
CA THR A 173 -15.74 1.45 -16.02
C THR A 173 -16.02 0.92 -14.62
N VAL A 174 -16.70 1.73 -13.80
CA VAL A 174 -17.09 1.36 -12.43
C VAL A 174 -18.60 1.10 -12.43
N PRO A 175 -19.07 -0.07 -11.99
CA PRO A 175 -20.50 -0.37 -11.92
C PRO A 175 -21.27 0.69 -11.13
N GLY A 176 -22.35 1.20 -11.72
CA GLY A 176 -23.17 2.27 -11.12
C GLY A 176 -22.64 3.69 -11.32
N PHE A 177 -21.37 3.88 -11.70
CA PHE A 177 -20.75 5.20 -11.94
C PHE A 177 -20.40 5.44 -13.41
N GLY A 178 -20.30 4.38 -14.22
CA GLY A 178 -19.90 4.49 -15.62
C GLY A 178 -18.38 4.67 -15.79
N ALA A 179 -17.98 5.49 -16.77
CA ALA A 179 -16.58 5.79 -17.05
C ALA A 179 -16.02 6.75 -16.01
N VAL A 180 -14.94 6.35 -15.31
CA VAL A 180 -14.31 7.12 -14.24
C VAL A 180 -12.80 7.26 -14.52
N PRO A 181 -12.24 8.49 -14.50
CA PRO A 181 -10.80 8.72 -14.67
C PRO A 181 -10.06 8.31 -13.38
N LEU A 182 -9.41 7.15 -13.43
CA LEU A 182 -8.65 6.57 -12.30
C LEU A 182 -7.15 6.49 -12.57
N GLY A 183 -6.68 6.99 -13.70
CA GLY A 183 -5.26 7.04 -14.00
C GLY A 183 -4.49 7.87 -12.98
N ILE A 184 -3.26 7.44 -12.67
CA ILE A 184 -2.36 8.18 -11.77
C ILE A 184 -2.17 9.62 -12.27
N ASN A 185 -1.93 9.78 -13.57
CA ASN A 185 -1.83 11.10 -14.19
C ASN A 185 -3.12 11.93 -14.05
N GLU A 186 -4.30 11.30 -14.24
CA GLU A 186 -5.60 11.98 -14.12
C GLU A 186 -5.92 12.37 -12.67
N LEU A 187 -5.47 11.55 -11.71
CA LEU A 187 -5.57 11.86 -10.28
C LEU A 187 -4.58 12.97 -9.88
N GLN A 188 -3.35 12.95 -10.44
CA GLN A 188 -2.38 14.03 -10.25
C GLN A 188 -2.90 15.35 -10.79
N ASP A 189 -3.53 15.37 -11.96
CA ASP A 189 -4.17 16.55 -12.55
C ASP A 189 -5.30 17.10 -11.65
N SER A 190 -5.97 16.23 -10.90
CA SER A 190 -6.95 16.58 -9.86
C SER A 190 -6.33 16.96 -8.50
N GLY A 191 -4.99 17.09 -8.41
CA GLY A 191 -4.28 17.50 -7.21
C GLY A 191 -3.95 16.37 -6.21
N VAL A 192 -4.19 15.09 -6.56
CA VAL A 192 -3.78 13.95 -5.73
C VAL A 192 -2.27 13.83 -5.76
N LYS A 193 -1.66 13.77 -4.58
CA LYS A 193 -0.22 13.59 -4.41
C LYS A 193 0.08 12.12 -4.16
N PHE A 194 0.89 11.51 -5.02
CA PHE A 194 1.39 10.15 -4.84
C PHE A 194 2.78 10.16 -4.25
N VAL A 195 3.00 9.35 -3.23
CA VAL A 195 4.33 9.13 -2.66
C VAL A 195 4.66 7.65 -2.62
N VAL A 196 5.94 7.30 -2.80
CA VAL A 196 6.42 5.92 -2.78
C VAL A 196 7.50 5.72 -1.71
N CYS A 197 7.43 4.61 -1.01
CA CYS A 197 8.30 4.24 0.11
C CYS A 197 9.68 3.80 -0.36
N ASN A 198 10.73 4.63 -0.14
CA ASN A 198 12.11 4.26 -0.46
C ASN A 198 12.60 3.04 0.33
N ALA A 199 12.23 2.92 1.60
CA ALA A 199 12.59 1.75 2.40
C ALA A 199 12.04 0.45 1.78
N ALA A 200 10.80 0.44 1.28
CA ALA A 200 10.23 -0.71 0.57
C ALA A 200 10.95 -0.97 -0.76
N MET A 201 11.24 0.09 -1.54
CA MET A 201 12.02 -0.03 -2.77
C MET A 201 13.38 -0.69 -2.51
N THR A 202 14.09 -0.26 -1.46
CA THR A 202 15.39 -0.82 -1.08
C THR A 202 15.29 -2.30 -0.71
N VAL A 203 14.31 -2.66 0.12
CA VAL A 203 14.12 -4.06 0.54
C VAL A 203 13.76 -4.95 -0.64
N TYR A 204 12.75 -4.57 -1.42
CA TYR A 204 12.26 -5.41 -2.51
C TYR A 204 13.24 -5.49 -3.69
N SER A 205 13.97 -4.43 -4.00
CA SER A 205 15.03 -4.48 -5.02
C SER A 205 16.17 -5.42 -4.61
N ALA A 206 16.54 -5.44 -3.32
CA ALA A 206 17.53 -6.37 -2.80
C ALA A 206 17.04 -7.83 -2.83
N VAL A 207 15.77 -8.07 -2.47
CA VAL A 207 15.15 -9.40 -2.56
C VAL A 207 15.11 -9.88 -4.02
N TYR A 208 14.69 -9.01 -4.96
CA TYR A 208 14.67 -9.34 -6.37
C TYR A 208 16.09 -9.67 -6.90
N ALA A 209 17.06 -8.84 -6.56
CA ALA A 209 18.46 -9.04 -6.95
C ALA A 209 19.01 -10.38 -6.44
N MET A 210 18.75 -10.71 -5.17
CA MET A 210 19.14 -11.98 -4.58
C MET A 210 18.52 -13.19 -5.31
N GLN A 211 17.22 -13.14 -5.64
CA GLN A 211 16.51 -14.20 -6.33
C GLN A 211 16.98 -14.40 -7.77
N ASN A 212 17.50 -13.37 -8.42
CA ASN A 212 17.89 -13.36 -9.82
C ASN A 212 19.41 -13.28 -10.06
N ASN A 213 20.20 -13.39 -8.99
CA ASN A 213 21.67 -13.36 -9.05
C ASN A 213 22.23 -12.04 -9.64
N LEU A 214 21.58 -10.91 -9.27
CA LEU A 214 21.94 -9.56 -9.69
C LEU A 214 22.56 -8.76 -8.52
N LYS A 215 23.17 -7.62 -8.83
CA LYS A 215 23.63 -6.69 -7.82
C LYS A 215 22.48 -5.81 -7.32
N ALA A 216 22.26 -5.77 -6.01
CA ALA A 216 21.17 -5.01 -5.39
C ALA A 216 21.21 -3.51 -5.72
N GLU A 217 22.41 -2.94 -5.77
CA GLU A 217 22.64 -1.52 -6.08
C GLU A 217 22.19 -1.18 -7.52
N ASP A 218 22.49 -2.05 -8.48
CA ASP A 218 22.12 -1.85 -9.88
C ASP A 218 20.59 -1.93 -10.04
N VAL A 219 19.95 -2.92 -9.41
CA VAL A 219 18.49 -3.07 -9.41
C VAL A 219 17.83 -1.86 -8.76
N LYS A 220 18.31 -1.42 -7.59
CA LYS A 220 17.77 -0.26 -6.88
C LYS A 220 17.90 1.02 -7.72
N LYS A 221 19.06 1.25 -8.34
CA LYS A 221 19.31 2.40 -9.20
C LYS A 221 18.36 2.44 -10.40
N GLU A 222 18.08 1.29 -11.00
CA GLU A 222 17.13 1.23 -12.11
C GLU A 222 15.68 1.45 -11.64
N TRP A 223 15.32 0.93 -10.45
CA TRP A 223 14.01 1.22 -9.89
C TRP A 223 13.85 2.70 -9.58
N ASP A 224 14.87 3.36 -9.01
CA ASP A 224 14.84 4.80 -8.78
C ASP A 224 14.59 5.59 -10.07
N ALA A 225 15.24 5.19 -11.15
CA ALA A 225 15.07 5.82 -12.46
C ALA A 225 13.70 5.52 -13.11
N GLY A 226 13.04 4.44 -12.71
CA GLY A 226 11.74 4.02 -13.23
C GLY A 226 10.53 4.61 -12.50
N VAL A 227 10.74 5.44 -11.46
CA VAL A 227 9.64 6.08 -10.74
C VAL A 227 8.90 7.04 -11.66
N LEU A 228 7.57 6.98 -11.64
CA LEU A 228 6.70 7.80 -12.48
C LEU A 228 6.87 9.29 -12.19
N PRO A 229 6.76 10.15 -13.22
CA PRO A 229 6.73 11.59 -13.03
C PRO A 229 5.64 12.02 -12.04
N GLY A 230 5.97 12.97 -11.15
CA GLY A 230 5.03 13.48 -10.15
C GLY A 230 4.76 12.54 -8.96
N VAL A 231 5.39 11.37 -8.91
CA VAL A 231 5.42 10.52 -7.71
C VAL A 231 6.66 10.88 -6.89
N THR A 232 6.46 11.29 -5.64
CA THR A 232 7.56 11.69 -4.75
C THR A 232 8.10 10.48 -3.98
N VAL A 233 9.41 10.26 -4.06
CA VAL A 233 10.07 9.24 -3.25
C VAL A 233 10.26 9.80 -1.83
N VAL A 234 9.72 9.11 -0.84
CA VAL A 234 9.82 9.49 0.58
C VAL A 234 10.69 8.48 1.36
N PRO A 235 11.33 8.88 2.46
CA PRO A 235 12.22 7.99 3.23
C PRO A 235 11.56 6.66 3.57
N SER A 236 10.33 6.69 4.09
CA SER A 236 9.49 5.50 4.26
C SER A 236 8.01 5.86 4.20
N GLY A 237 7.17 4.88 3.86
CA GLY A 237 5.72 5.10 3.81
C GLY A 237 5.11 5.34 5.19
N VAL A 238 5.63 4.71 6.25
CA VAL A 238 5.17 4.96 7.62
C VAL A 238 5.50 6.38 8.08
N TRP A 239 6.67 6.90 7.70
CA TRP A 239 7.03 8.29 7.92
C TRP A 239 6.05 9.24 7.18
N ALA A 240 5.75 8.95 5.92
CA ALA A 240 4.82 9.76 5.12
C ALA A 240 3.40 9.80 5.70
N VAL A 241 2.89 8.66 6.18
CA VAL A 241 1.61 8.60 6.90
C VAL A 241 1.64 9.48 8.15
N GLY A 242 2.72 9.41 8.94
CA GLY A 242 2.92 10.27 10.11
C GLY A 242 2.90 11.77 9.73
N ARG A 243 3.66 12.17 8.71
CA ARG A 243 3.70 13.57 8.24
C ARG A 243 2.35 14.07 7.72
N ALA A 244 1.62 13.23 6.99
CA ALA A 244 0.28 13.57 6.54
C ALA A 244 -0.67 13.83 7.72
N GLN A 245 -0.64 12.98 8.75
CA GLN A 245 -1.48 13.13 9.94
C GLN A 245 -1.09 14.34 10.79
N GLU A 246 0.20 14.62 10.97
CA GLU A 246 0.70 15.84 11.61
C GLU A 246 0.20 17.10 10.90
N ASN A 247 0.02 17.04 9.57
CA ASN A 247 -0.58 18.09 8.76
C ASN A 247 -2.12 17.97 8.63
N LYS A 248 -2.75 17.33 9.62
CA LYS A 248 -4.20 17.21 9.80
C LYS A 248 -4.92 16.42 8.71
N CYS A 249 -4.27 15.50 8.02
CA CYS A 249 -4.95 14.57 7.15
C CYS A 249 -5.71 13.52 7.97
N ALA A 250 -6.96 13.26 7.60
CA ALA A 250 -7.67 12.08 8.03
C ALA A 250 -6.94 10.83 7.47
N TYR A 251 -6.93 9.74 8.22
CA TYR A 251 -6.30 8.48 7.79
C TYR A 251 -7.35 7.54 7.21
N CYS A 252 -7.03 6.94 6.09
CA CYS A 252 -7.84 5.88 5.49
C CYS A 252 -6.92 4.74 5.04
N PHE A 253 -7.08 3.58 5.64
CA PHE A 253 -6.41 2.38 5.17
C PHE A 253 -7.09 1.88 3.89
N ALA A 254 -6.31 1.62 2.85
CA ALA A 254 -6.79 1.11 1.57
C ALA A 254 -6.35 -0.36 1.40
N PRO A 255 -7.09 -1.31 1.97
CA PRO A 255 -6.76 -2.73 1.92
C PRO A 255 -6.96 -3.30 0.51
N MET A 256 -6.52 -4.54 0.31
CA MET A 256 -7.00 -5.35 -0.81
C MET A 256 -8.52 -5.53 -0.70
N GLY A 257 -9.21 -5.31 -1.81
CA GLY A 257 -10.60 -5.72 -2.00
C GLY A 257 -10.68 -7.22 -2.29
#